data_c0666384618cdefef4b5335bccb0cd3b
#
_entry.id   c0666384618cdefef4b5335bccb0cd3b
#
_cell.length_a   1.000
_cell.length_b   1.000
_cell.length_c   1.000
_cell.angle_alpha   90.00
_cell.angle_beta   90.00
_cell.angle_gamma   90.00
#
_symmetry.space_group_name_H-M   'P 1'
#
loop_
_entity.id
_entity.type
_entity.pdbx_description
1 polymer ?
#
loop_
_entity_poly.entity_id
_entity_poly.type
_entity_poly.pdbx_seq_one_letter_code
_entity_poly.pdbx_strand_id
1 'polypeptide(L)'
;MDFSIKINAKRPYKEHDNLFISVESDRGRILNCAALRRLQQKTQVFPLERNAAVRSRLTHSLEVQQNGRFIAQSIIRELSRQSNQPQLLDSQHADALISLVEMACIMHDIGNPAFGHFGEAAINDWFNNYFSTHPRYSSAYKHSQHGEYNGKDFAPFLIRDLCQFEGNAQAIRIIKTLSNLNLTYCQTASILKYTRCGIEAKPSKAREKNYLKNKVGYYYSEQSFIDELCDKLNITQGNRHPIAYIMEAADDIAYCLADIEDAVEKGLLSVETVINLLKDEYIKQLHSFQIELHEDFLVKACQSAQKRAWTNPDNYATEFFIYLRVELIHPLVKHATTRFIDNIEAIYHGSFNAALLEDNSYQHAITNALKQVALKHVFCHGEVEELELQGYKITSGILNEYQRLLDLPEEQFKYILSFSRHYPIEVRLLKRIPGQFIGAYSKSVNQLTRAQSAQPIYEFYYRCRLIQDFISGMTDQLAYDTYRTLLVID
;
A
#
# COMPACT_ATOMS: atom_id res chain seq x y z
N MET A 1 -15.26 2.47 -25.49
CA MET A 1 -14.12 2.59 -24.53
C MET A 1 -12.86 2.81 -25.33
N ASP A 2 -12.04 3.76 -24.93
CA ASP A 2 -10.75 4.05 -25.57
C ASP A 2 -9.65 4.03 -24.50
N PHE A 3 -8.91 2.93 -24.42
CA PHE A 3 -7.86 2.76 -23.41
C PHE A 3 -6.65 3.67 -23.63
N SER A 4 -6.48 4.27 -24.81
CA SER A 4 -5.42 5.25 -25.05
C SER A 4 -5.55 6.51 -24.17
N ILE A 5 -6.78 6.81 -23.73
CA ILE A 5 -7.05 7.90 -22.77
C ILE A 5 -6.49 7.54 -21.38
N LYS A 6 -6.59 6.27 -21.00
CA LYS A 6 -6.16 5.77 -19.68
C LYS A 6 -4.65 5.42 -19.65
N ILE A 7 -4.09 5.03 -20.78
CA ILE A 7 -2.69 4.61 -20.94
C ILE A 7 -2.02 5.57 -21.91
N ASN A 8 -1.35 6.61 -21.38
CA ASN A 8 -0.72 7.65 -22.18
C ASN A 8 0.62 8.11 -21.59
N ALA A 9 1.38 8.85 -22.38
CA ALA A 9 2.72 9.32 -22.02
C ALA A 9 2.74 10.57 -21.14
N LYS A 10 1.58 11.16 -20.81
CA LYS A 10 1.50 12.41 -20.04
C LYS A 10 2.09 12.27 -18.63
N ARG A 11 2.86 13.26 -18.22
CA ARG A 11 3.52 13.33 -16.91
C ARG A 11 3.63 14.78 -16.42
N PRO A 12 3.92 15.01 -15.11
CA PRO A 12 3.98 16.38 -14.55
C PRO A 12 5.03 17.28 -15.17
N TYR A 13 6.18 16.72 -15.59
CA TYR A 13 7.31 17.49 -16.13
C TYR A 13 7.95 16.76 -17.30
N LYS A 14 8.42 17.49 -18.32
CA LYS A 14 9.21 16.96 -19.45
C LYS A 14 8.57 15.74 -20.09
N GLU A 15 7.43 15.93 -20.70
CA GLU A 15 6.73 14.90 -21.47
C GLU A 15 7.59 14.38 -22.65
N HIS A 16 7.38 13.12 -22.98
CA HIS A 16 7.86 12.50 -24.22
C HIS A 16 6.66 12.14 -25.07
N ASP A 17 6.72 12.38 -26.37
CA ASP A 17 5.61 12.07 -27.29
C ASP A 17 5.45 10.56 -27.54
N ASN A 18 6.42 9.75 -27.14
CA ASN A 18 6.43 8.31 -27.35
C ASN A 18 6.07 7.56 -26.07
N LEU A 19 4.97 6.79 -26.11
CA LEU A 19 4.47 6.00 -25.00
C LEU A 19 5.49 4.95 -24.52
N PHE A 20 6.12 4.21 -25.44
CA PHE A 20 7.14 3.20 -25.11
C PHE A 20 8.29 3.82 -24.32
N ILE A 21 8.88 4.92 -24.81
CA ILE A 21 9.98 5.60 -24.11
C ILE A 21 9.54 6.09 -22.73
N SER A 22 8.29 6.59 -22.61
CA SER A 22 7.75 7.08 -21.34
C SER A 22 7.59 5.97 -20.31
N VAL A 23 7.07 4.81 -20.71
CA VAL A 23 6.88 3.66 -19.84
C VAL A 23 8.23 3.06 -19.42
N GLU A 24 9.20 2.93 -20.34
CA GLU A 24 10.55 2.48 -20.00
C GLU A 24 11.30 3.48 -19.08
N SER A 25 11.08 4.78 -19.29
CA SER A 25 11.61 5.80 -18.37
C SER A 25 11.02 5.66 -16.97
N ASP A 26 9.71 5.39 -16.84
CA ASP A 26 9.06 5.14 -15.55
C ASP A 26 9.64 3.91 -14.87
N ARG A 27 9.79 2.81 -15.62
CA ARG A 27 10.41 1.56 -15.12
C ARG A 27 11.81 1.83 -14.57
N GLY A 28 12.66 2.54 -15.32
CA GLY A 28 14.00 2.89 -14.87
C GLY A 28 14.00 3.75 -13.58
N ARG A 29 13.09 4.73 -13.47
CA ARG A 29 12.95 5.60 -12.29
C ARG A 29 12.49 4.83 -11.06
N ILE A 30 11.54 3.92 -11.21
CA ILE A 30 11.02 3.07 -10.14
C ILE A 30 12.10 2.14 -9.61
N LEU A 31 12.76 1.38 -10.50
CA LEU A 31 13.78 0.40 -10.11
C LEU A 31 15.00 1.05 -9.45
N ASN A 32 15.32 2.29 -9.81
CA ASN A 32 16.40 3.05 -9.19
C ASN A 32 15.98 3.89 -7.96
N CYS A 33 14.69 3.84 -7.57
CA CYS A 33 14.19 4.60 -6.43
C CYS A 33 14.70 4.04 -5.10
N ALA A 34 15.15 4.93 -4.21
CA ALA A 34 15.59 4.54 -2.87
C ALA A 34 14.44 3.97 -2.02
N ALA A 35 13.19 4.41 -2.25
CA ALA A 35 12.04 3.88 -1.53
C ALA A 35 11.80 2.40 -1.87
N LEU A 36 11.97 2.01 -3.13
CA LEU A 36 11.87 0.61 -3.53
C LEU A 36 13.00 -0.24 -2.89
N ARG A 37 14.25 0.24 -2.93
CA ARG A 37 15.36 -0.50 -2.30
C ARG A 37 15.17 -0.74 -0.80
N ARG A 38 14.51 0.20 -0.10
CA ARG A 38 14.21 0.05 1.34
C ARG A 38 13.26 -1.12 1.63
N LEU A 39 12.43 -1.55 0.67
CA LEU A 39 11.55 -2.71 0.85
C LEU A 39 12.32 -4.02 1.10
N GLN A 40 13.59 -4.09 0.71
CA GLN A 40 14.44 -5.24 1.02
C GLN A 40 14.67 -5.41 2.55
N GLN A 41 14.62 -4.30 3.30
CA GLN A 41 14.83 -4.28 4.76
C GLN A 41 13.54 -3.92 5.52
N LYS A 42 12.40 -4.10 4.89
CA LYS A 42 11.07 -4.08 5.52
C LYS A 42 10.47 -5.46 5.37
N THR A 43 10.10 -6.07 6.47
CA THR A 43 9.56 -7.44 6.45
C THR A 43 8.07 -7.44 6.16
N GLN A 44 7.58 -8.58 5.68
CA GLN A 44 6.16 -8.77 5.38
C GLN A 44 5.39 -9.09 6.66
N VAL A 45 5.71 -10.21 7.32
CA VAL A 45 5.02 -10.71 8.52
C VAL A 45 5.94 -10.72 9.74
N PHE A 46 7.22 -11.02 9.57
CA PHE A 46 8.16 -11.24 10.67
C PHE A 46 9.17 -10.08 10.78
N PRO A 47 8.87 -9.01 11.54
CA PRO A 47 9.79 -7.89 11.69
C PRO A 47 11.16 -8.32 12.21
N LEU A 48 12.22 -7.64 11.73
CA LEU A 48 13.61 -7.89 12.11
C LEU A 48 14.14 -9.30 11.77
N GLU A 49 13.45 -10.04 10.89
CA GLU A 49 13.85 -11.39 10.48
C GLU A 49 15.22 -11.38 9.78
N ARG A 50 16.05 -12.37 10.11
CA ARG A 50 17.38 -12.55 9.55
C ARG A 50 17.48 -13.75 8.60
N ASN A 51 16.50 -14.65 8.63
CA ASN A 51 16.43 -15.77 7.71
C ASN A 51 16.11 -15.23 6.29
N ALA A 52 17.05 -15.38 5.36
CA ALA A 52 16.90 -14.92 3.99
C ALA A 52 15.84 -15.69 3.18
N ALA A 53 15.39 -16.87 3.67
CA ALA A 53 14.30 -17.62 3.05
C ALA A 53 12.93 -16.99 3.32
N VAL A 54 12.77 -16.27 4.44
CA VAL A 54 11.56 -15.52 4.77
C VAL A 54 11.49 -14.24 3.94
N ARG A 55 10.31 -13.91 3.45
CA ARG A 55 10.12 -12.81 2.51
C ARG A 55 10.33 -11.44 3.13
N SER A 56 11.03 -10.58 2.39
CA SER A 56 10.94 -9.13 2.54
C SER A 56 9.80 -8.58 1.68
N ARG A 57 9.39 -7.32 1.92
CA ARG A 57 8.39 -6.66 1.05
C ARG A 57 8.86 -6.56 -0.41
N LEU A 58 10.17 -6.48 -0.67
CA LEU A 58 10.69 -6.46 -2.03
C LEU A 58 10.51 -7.81 -2.72
N THR A 59 10.84 -8.92 -2.05
CA THR A 59 10.68 -10.26 -2.64
C THR A 59 9.22 -10.62 -2.82
N HIS A 60 8.34 -10.24 -1.89
CA HIS A 60 6.88 -10.32 -2.08
C HIS A 60 6.43 -9.50 -3.30
N SER A 61 6.90 -8.27 -3.47
CA SER A 61 6.54 -7.44 -4.63
C SER A 61 6.94 -8.07 -5.98
N LEU A 62 8.00 -8.88 -6.02
CA LEU A 62 8.38 -9.64 -7.22
C LEU A 62 7.38 -10.77 -7.54
N GLU A 63 6.82 -11.43 -6.51
CA GLU A 63 5.75 -12.43 -6.70
C GLU A 63 4.47 -11.76 -7.21
N VAL A 64 4.10 -10.62 -6.61
CA VAL A 64 2.95 -9.81 -7.07
C VAL A 64 3.14 -9.35 -8.51
N GLN A 65 4.36 -8.92 -8.89
CA GLN A 65 4.69 -8.55 -10.26
C GLN A 65 4.44 -9.70 -11.24
N GLN A 66 4.87 -10.91 -10.92
CA GLN A 66 4.67 -12.08 -11.77
C GLN A 66 3.18 -12.39 -11.96
N ASN A 67 2.40 -12.35 -10.89
CA ASN A 67 0.94 -12.56 -10.96
C ASN A 67 0.26 -11.45 -11.77
N GLY A 68 0.62 -10.20 -11.54
CA GLY A 68 0.08 -9.05 -12.28
C GLY A 68 0.36 -9.13 -13.78
N ARG A 69 1.59 -9.48 -14.15
CA ARG A 69 1.97 -9.74 -15.54
C ARG A 69 1.10 -10.83 -16.16
N PHE A 70 0.88 -11.95 -15.45
CA PHE A 70 0.07 -13.05 -15.95
C PHE A 70 -1.39 -12.64 -16.15
N ILE A 71 -1.98 -11.89 -15.21
CA ILE A 71 -3.34 -11.36 -15.34
C ILE A 71 -3.42 -10.42 -16.55
N ALA A 72 -2.49 -9.46 -16.68
CA ALA A 72 -2.47 -8.50 -17.79
C ALA A 72 -2.39 -9.19 -19.16
N GLN A 73 -1.49 -10.17 -19.32
CA GLN A 73 -1.36 -10.95 -20.54
C GLN A 73 -2.63 -11.77 -20.85
N SER A 74 -3.27 -12.32 -19.80
CA SER A 74 -4.52 -13.05 -19.95
C SER A 74 -5.67 -12.15 -20.41
N ILE A 75 -5.78 -10.95 -19.86
CA ILE A 75 -6.75 -9.93 -20.28
C ILE A 75 -6.55 -9.55 -21.75
N ILE A 76 -5.33 -9.23 -22.15
CA ILE A 76 -4.98 -8.88 -23.53
C ILE A 76 -5.38 -10.01 -24.49
N ARG A 77 -5.06 -11.26 -24.13
CA ARG A 77 -5.38 -12.43 -24.92
C ARG A 77 -6.89 -12.62 -25.08
N GLU A 78 -7.69 -12.45 -24.01
CA GLU A 78 -9.14 -12.58 -24.07
C GLU A 78 -9.78 -11.42 -24.88
N LEU A 79 -9.30 -10.18 -24.72
CA LEU A 79 -9.76 -9.05 -25.54
C LEU A 79 -9.47 -9.25 -27.03
N SER A 80 -8.31 -9.83 -27.37
CA SER A 80 -7.94 -10.12 -28.77
C SER A 80 -8.77 -11.24 -29.41
N ARG A 81 -9.40 -12.12 -28.61
CA ARG A 81 -10.27 -13.21 -29.08
C ARG A 81 -11.70 -12.75 -29.39
N GLN A 82 -12.12 -11.62 -28.88
CA GLN A 82 -13.46 -11.07 -29.10
C GLN A 82 -13.54 -10.39 -30.48
N SER A 83 -13.54 -11.19 -31.56
CA SER A 83 -13.42 -10.79 -32.97
C SER A 83 -14.48 -9.80 -33.46
N ASN A 84 -15.56 -9.55 -32.72
CA ASN A 84 -16.69 -8.72 -33.13
C ASN A 84 -16.71 -7.31 -32.52
N GLN A 85 -15.68 -6.93 -31.74
CA GLN A 85 -15.56 -5.58 -31.18
C GLN A 85 -14.35 -4.84 -31.77
N PRO A 86 -14.40 -3.50 -31.92
CA PRO A 86 -13.23 -2.73 -32.28
C PRO A 86 -12.12 -3.03 -31.27
N GLN A 87 -10.88 -3.20 -31.76
CA GLN A 87 -9.72 -3.52 -30.93
C GLN A 87 -9.58 -2.47 -29.84
N LEU A 88 -9.87 -2.85 -28.58
CA LEU A 88 -9.84 -1.94 -27.43
C LEU A 88 -8.44 -1.52 -27.04
N LEU A 89 -7.43 -2.34 -27.39
CA LEU A 89 -6.01 -2.11 -27.16
C LEU A 89 -5.25 -2.45 -28.44
N ASP A 90 -4.55 -1.51 -29.04
CA ASP A 90 -3.54 -1.81 -30.04
C ASP A 90 -2.29 -2.44 -29.41
N SER A 91 -1.34 -2.88 -30.23
CA SER A 91 -0.13 -3.57 -29.74
C SER A 91 0.71 -2.69 -28.82
N GLN A 92 0.83 -1.40 -29.09
CA GLN A 92 1.62 -0.46 -28.29
C GLN A 92 1.01 -0.26 -26.89
N HIS A 93 -0.32 -0.12 -26.81
CA HIS A 93 -1.02 0.02 -25.53
C HIS A 93 -1.09 -1.31 -24.76
N ALA A 94 -1.10 -2.46 -25.47
CA ALA A 94 -1.01 -3.77 -24.83
C ALA A 94 0.35 -3.98 -24.16
N ASP A 95 1.45 -3.66 -24.83
CA ASP A 95 2.79 -3.74 -24.25
C ASP A 95 2.97 -2.76 -23.08
N ALA A 96 2.46 -1.53 -23.23
CA ALA A 96 2.45 -0.53 -22.17
C ALA A 96 1.65 -1.00 -20.96
N LEU A 97 0.47 -1.63 -21.15
CA LEU A 97 -0.35 -2.18 -20.07
C LEU A 97 0.44 -3.19 -19.23
N ILE A 98 1.15 -4.12 -19.87
CA ILE A 98 1.98 -5.12 -19.16
C ILE A 98 3.03 -4.43 -18.29
N SER A 99 3.81 -3.51 -18.87
CA SER A 99 4.88 -2.82 -18.14
C SER A 99 4.33 -1.96 -16.99
N LEU A 100 3.22 -1.24 -17.20
CA LEU A 100 2.56 -0.44 -16.17
C LEU A 100 2.04 -1.31 -15.01
N VAL A 101 1.45 -2.48 -15.30
CA VAL A 101 1.00 -3.44 -14.29
C VAL A 101 2.19 -3.99 -13.51
N GLU A 102 3.26 -4.43 -14.18
CA GLU A 102 4.47 -4.92 -13.51
C GLU A 102 5.02 -3.88 -12.53
N MET A 103 5.14 -2.62 -12.98
CA MET A 103 5.68 -1.56 -12.14
C MET A 103 4.72 -1.11 -11.04
N ALA A 104 3.40 -1.20 -11.24
CA ALA A 104 2.42 -0.99 -10.18
C ALA A 104 2.57 -2.05 -9.09
N CYS A 105 2.70 -3.32 -9.47
CA CYS A 105 2.91 -4.43 -8.54
C CYS A 105 4.23 -4.29 -7.75
N ILE A 106 5.31 -3.85 -8.40
CA ILE A 106 6.59 -3.59 -7.73
C ILE A 106 6.47 -2.45 -6.70
N MET A 107 5.63 -1.45 -6.98
CA MET A 107 5.51 -0.26 -6.14
C MET A 107 4.40 -0.33 -5.10
N HIS A 108 3.51 -1.31 -5.12
CA HIS A 108 2.27 -1.29 -4.33
C HIS A 108 2.53 -1.02 -2.83
N ASP A 109 3.65 -1.48 -2.30
CA ASP A 109 4.02 -1.43 -0.88
C ASP A 109 5.08 -0.36 -0.52
N ILE A 110 5.50 0.52 -1.46
CA ILE A 110 6.59 1.47 -1.18
C ILE A 110 6.30 2.47 -0.06
N GLY A 111 5.03 2.70 0.25
CA GLY A 111 4.60 3.61 1.31
C GLY A 111 4.46 2.98 2.69
N ASN A 112 4.52 1.66 2.81
CA ASN A 112 4.38 1.00 4.10
C ASN A 112 5.52 1.40 5.05
N PRO A 113 5.22 1.70 6.33
CA PRO A 113 6.24 2.03 7.32
C PRO A 113 7.01 0.77 7.77
N ALA A 114 8.04 0.96 8.58
CA ALA A 114 8.63 -0.14 9.35
C ALA A 114 7.55 -0.83 10.20
N PHE A 115 7.69 -2.12 10.42
CA PHE A 115 6.75 -2.95 11.19
C PHE A 115 5.32 -3.01 10.63
N GLY A 116 5.11 -2.71 9.36
CA GLY A 116 3.85 -2.87 8.64
C GLY A 116 2.65 -2.21 9.30
N HIS A 117 1.56 -2.95 9.48
CA HIS A 117 0.32 -2.43 10.06
C HIS A 117 0.44 -1.95 11.51
N PHE A 118 1.33 -2.54 12.30
CA PHE A 118 1.56 -2.06 13.67
C PHE A 118 2.34 -0.75 13.70
N GLY A 119 3.24 -0.54 12.72
CA GLY A 119 3.85 0.76 12.50
C GLY A 119 2.84 1.83 12.08
N GLU A 120 1.88 1.49 11.19
CA GLU A 120 0.76 2.37 10.84
C GLU A 120 -0.12 2.70 12.05
N ALA A 121 -0.51 1.68 12.82
CA ALA A 121 -1.31 1.84 14.04
C ALA A 121 -0.59 2.75 15.04
N ALA A 122 0.70 2.51 15.29
CA ALA A 122 1.50 3.33 16.20
C ALA A 122 1.55 4.81 15.79
N ILE A 123 1.72 5.09 14.48
CA ILE A 123 1.69 6.46 13.96
C ILE A 123 0.30 7.07 14.19
N ASN A 124 -0.76 6.36 13.83
CA ASN A 124 -2.14 6.84 13.94
C ASN A 124 -2.53 7.10 15.40
N ASP A 125 -2.28 6.14 16.29
CA ASP A 125 -2.62 6.25 17.71
C ASP A 125 -1.85 7.39 18.38
N TRP A 126 -0.56 7.54 18.01
CA TRP A 126 0.26 8.62 18.54
C TRP A 126 -0.30 10.00 18.15
N PHE A 127 -0.61 10.22 16.86
CA PHE A 127 -1.16 11.49 16.39
C PHE A 127 -2.57 11.74 16.94
N ASN A 128 -3.41 10.72 17.04
CA ASN A 128 -4.73 10.83 17.70
C ASN A 128 -4.59 11.24 19.16
N ASN A 129 -3.69 10.62 19.91
CA ASN A 129 -3.42 10.99 21.31
C ASN A 129 -2.85 12.41 21.41
N TYR A 130 -1.85 12.75 20.58
CA TYR A 130 -1.24 14.08 20.57
C TYR A 130 -2.30 15.17 20.36
N PHE A 131 -3.11 15.05 19.32
CA PHE A 131 -4.13 16.07 19.02
C PHE A 131 -5.29 16.09 20.02
N SER A 132 -5.70 14.95 20.57
CA SER A 132 -6.79 14.89 21.56
C SER A 132 -6.44 15.54 22.90
N THR A 133 -5.17 15.47 23.27
CA THR A 133 -4.68 15.97 24.57
C THR A 133 -4.04 17.37 24.48
N HIS A 134 -3.58 17.79 23.29
CA HIS A 134 -2.87 19.05 23.11
C HIS A 134 -3.80 20.27 23.34
N PRO A 135 -3.46 21.23 24.27
CA PRO A 135 -4.34 22.33 24.63
C PRO A 135 -4.83 23.19 23.45
N ARG A 136 -3.97 23.41 22.45
CA ARG A 136 -4.27 24.23 21.28
C ARG A 136 -5.15 23.53 20.24
N TYR A 137 -5.09 22.20 20.14
CA TYR A 137 -5.67 21.45 19.01
C TYR A 137 -6.84 20.52 19.42
N SER A 138 -7.06 20.27 20.71
CA SER A 138 -8.06 19.31 21.18
C SER A 138 -9.50 19.65 20.75
N SER A 139 -9.84 20.93 20.65
CA SER A 139 -11.16 21.37 20.15
C SER A 139 -11.33 21.05 18.66
N ALA A 140 -10.33 21.40 17.84
CA ALA A 140 -10.32 21.11 16.41
C ALA A 140 -10.28 19.58 16.15
N TYR A 141 -9.54 18.83 16.97
CA TYR A 141 -9.54 17.36 16.90
C TYR A 141 -10.94 16.77 17.15
N LYS A 142 -11.65 17.19 18.19
CA LYS A 142 -13.02 16.73 18.43
C LYS A 142 -13.94 17.01 17.23
N HIS A 143 -13.82 18.17 16.62
CA HIS A 143 -14.59 18.52 15.42
C HIS A 143 -14.17 17.66 14.23
N SER A 144 -12.90 17.30 14.11
CA SER A 144 -12.38 16.45 13.03
C SER A 144 -13.00 15.06 12.97
N GLN A 145 -13.46 14.52 14.12
CA GLN A 145 -14.02 13.17 14.20
C GLN A 145 -15.40 13.05 13.53
N HIS A 146 -16.20 14.12 13.59
CA HIS A 146 -17.62 14.09 13.21
C HIS A 146 -18.04 15.20 12.24
N GLY A 147 -17.21 16.24 12.08
CA GLY A 147 -17.57 17.43 11.32
C GLY A 147 -17.51 17.22 9.79
N GLU A 148 -18.46 17.84 9.08
CA GLU A 148 -18.37 18.10 7.66
C GLU A 148 -17.86 19.54 7.44
N TYR A 149 -17.12 19.76 6.32
CA TYR A 149 -16.58 21.08 6.03
C TYR A 149 -17.71 22.07 5.70
N ASN A 150 -17.78 23.13 6.47
CA ASN A 150 -18.79 24.18 6.34
C ASN A 150 -18.25 25.50 5.76
N GLY A 151 -17.04 25.51 5.22
CA GLY A 151 -16.41 26.68 4.60
C GLY A 151 -15.71 27.65 5.56
N LYS A 152 -15.76 27.46 6.89
CA LYS A 152 -15.26 28.43 7.86
C LYS A 152 -13.89 28.09 8.46
N ASP A 153 -13.69 26.86 8.91
CA ASP A 153 -12.44 26.44 9.55
C ASP A 153 -11.96 25.14 8.93
N PHE A 154 -10.76 25.14 8.38
CA PHE A 154 -10.15 24.00 7.73
C PHE A 154 -9.22 23.19 8.66
N ALA A 155 -8.84 23.73 9.82
CA ALA A 155 -7.93 23.08 10.76
C ALA A 155 -8.38 21.67 11.19
N PRO A 156 -9.67 21.39 11.49
CA PRO A 156 -10.12 20.05 11.84
C PRO A 156 -9.84 19.00 10.76
N PHE A 157 -9.93 19.40 9.49
CA PHE A 157 -9.75 18.48 8.35
C PHE A 157 -8.28 18.16 8.13
N LEU A 158 -7.37 19.13 8.32
CA LEU A 158 -5.92 18.89 8.31
C LEU A 158 -5.51 17.96 9.46
N ILE A 159 -6.10 18.12 10.64
CA ILE A 159 -5.88 17.22 11.78
C ILE A 159 -6.40 15.82 11.47
N ARG A 160 -7.59 15.68 10.87
CA ARG A 160 -8.11 14.38 10.42
C ARG A 160 -7.13 13.67 9.48
N ASP A 161 -6.63 14.40 8.49
CA ASP A 161 -5.66 13.86 7.51
C ASP A 161 -4.39 13.35 8.21
N LEU A 162 -3.86 14.08 9.19
CA LEU A 162 -2.69 13.69 9.98
C LEU A 162 -2.94 12.46 10.87
N CYS A 163 -4.17 12.23 11.32
CA CYS A 163 -4.57 11.10 12.16
C CYS A 163 -4.96 9.84 11.35
N GLN A 164 -4.82 9.88 10.04
CA GLN A 164 -5.14 8.77 9.14
C GLN A 164 -3.94 8.44 8.25
N PHE A 165 -2.80 8.11 8.88
CA PHE A 165 -1.64 7.60 8.14
C PHE A 165 -2.01 6.27 7.49
N GLU A 166 -1.66 6.10 6.21
CA GLU A 166 -1.93 4.91 5.42
C GLU A 166 -0.81 4.71 4.39
N GLY A 167 -0.27 3.49 4.27
CA GLY A 167 0.82 3.18 3.34
C GLY A 167 0.48 3.51 1.89
N ASN A 168 -0.77 3.27 1.46
CA ASN A 168 -1.20 3.62 0.09
C ASN A 168 -1.09 5.13 -0.16
N ALA A 169 -1.50 5.97 0.77
CA ALA A 169 -1.39 7.43 0.66
C ALA A 169 0.09 7.88 0.71
N GLN A 170 0.88 7.26 1.58
CA GLN A 170 2.30 7.54 1.67
C GLN A 170 3.06 7.17 0.39
N ALA A 171 2.62 6.13 -0.35
CA ALA A 171 3.19 5.77 -1.64
C ALA A 171 3.03 6.91 -2.67
N ILE A 172 1.84 7.51 -2.77
CA ILE A 172 1.59 8.68 -3.63
C ILE A 172 2.49 9.85 -3.22
N ARG A 173 2.61 10.13 -1.91
CA ARG A 173 3.47 11.16 -1.38
C ARG A 173 4.95 10.91 -1.69
N ILE A 174 5.42 9.67 -1.60
CA ILE A 174 6.79 9.28 -1.98
C ILE A 174 7.03 9.58 -3.46
N ILE A 175 6.14 9.15 -4.35
CA ILE A 175 6.27 9.34 -5.80
C ILE A 175 6.29 10.83 -6.16
N LYS A 176 5.32 11.60 -5.67
CA LYS A 176 5.11 12.99 -6.09
C LYS A 176 6.00 13.97 -5.34
N THR A 177 6.05 13.86 -4.00
CA THR A 177 6.60 14.91 -3.14
C THR A 177 8.01 14.61 -2.68
N LEU A 178 8.27 13.39 -2.16
CA LEU A 178 9.53 13.06 -1.52
C LEU A 178 10.62 12.67 -2.52
N SER A 179 10.31 11.81 -3.48
CA SER A 179 11.26 11.34 -4.49
C SER A 179 11.14 12.07 -5.81
N ASN A 180 10.03 12.76 -6.05
CA ASN A 180 9.74 13.50 -7.28
C ASN A 180 10.09 12.69 -8.55
N LEU A 181 9.57 11.45 -8.63
CA LEU A 181 9.96 10.49 -9.66
C LEU A 181 9.55 10.92 -11.07
N ASN A 182 8.65 11.88 -11.21
CA ASN A 182 8.10 12.34 -12.49
C ASN A 182 7.60 11.17 -13.36
N LEU A 183 6.83 10.25 -12.75
CA LEU A 183 6.19 9.14 -13.46
C LEU A 183 5.06 9.67 -14.33
N THR A 184 4.66 8.90 -15.33
CA THR A 184 3.43 9.16 -16.06
C THR A 184 2.23 9.15 -15.11
N TYR A 185 1.17 9.91 -15.46
CA TYR A 185 -0.04 9.91 -14.64
C TYR A 185 -0.67 8.53 -14.56
N CYS A 186 -0.65 7.75 -15.67
CA CYS A 186 -1.16 6.38 -15.68
C CYS A 186 -0.35 5.44 -14.77
N GLN A 187 0.99 5.57 -14.71
CA GLN A 187 1.80 4.79 -13.79
C GLN A 187 1.51 5.14 -12.33
N THR A 188 1.33 6.43 -12.02
CA THR A 188 0.98 6.84 -10.65
C THR A 188 -0.44 6.40 -10.28
N ALA A 189 -1.40 6.54 -11.19
CA ALA A 189 -2.78 6.10 -10.98
C ALA A 189 -2.92 4.58 -10.78
N SER A 190 -1.99 3.80 -11.32
CA SER A 190 -2.01 2.34 -11.25
C SER A 190 -1.83 1.79 -9.83
N ILE A 191 -1.26 2.55 -8.91
CA ILE A 191 -1.12 2.17 -7.50
C ILE A 191 -2.14 2.84 -6.58
N LEU A 192 -2.98 3.74 -7.10
CA LEU A 192 -4.04 4.38 -6.32
C LEU A 192 -5.18 3.39 -6.07
N LYS A 193 -4.97 2.46 -5.15
CA LYS A 193 -5.91 1.40 -4.76
C LYS A 193 -7.16 2.00 -4.11
N TYR A 194 -6.99 2.99 -3.24
CA TYR A 194 -8.07 3.71 -2.58
C TYR A 194 -8.12 5.16 -3.07
N THR A 195 -9.32 5.72 -3.13
CA THR A 195 -9.57 7.03 -3.76
C THR A 195 -10.06 8.10 -2.80
N ARG A 196 -10.00 7.83 -1.48
CA ARG A 196 -10.40 8.77 -0.43
C ARG A 196 -9.24 9.69 -0.06
N CYS A 197 -9.48 11.00 -0.03
CA CYS A 197 -8.56 11.95 0.58
C CYS A 197 -8.59 11.81 2.11
N GLY A 198 -7.45 12.00 2.78
CA GLY A 198 -7.36 11.91 4.24
C GLY A 198 -8.19 12.95 5.01
N ILE A 199 -8.57 14.06 4.36
CA ILE A 199 -9.51 15.03 4.95
C ILE A 199 -10.98 14.56 4.94
N GLU A 200 -11.31 13.56 4.11
CA GLU A 200 -12.66 13.02 4.01
C GLU A 200 -12.95 12.02 5.14
N ALA A 201 -14.18 12.01 5.65
CA ALA A 201 -14.63 10.96 6.55
C ALA A 201 -14.75 9.62 5.82
N LYS A 202 -14.52 8.52 6.54
CA LYS A 202 -14.74 7.18 6.01
C LYS A 202 -16.23 6.99 5.70
N PRO A 203 -16.62 6.56 4.47
CA PRO A 203 -18.00 6.37 4.11
C PRO A 203 -18.63 5.23 4.93
N SER A 204 -19.93 5.34 5.22
CA SER A 204 -20.69 4.23 5.78
C SER A 204 -20.80 3.08 4.76
N LYS A 205 -21.02 1.84 5.24
CA LYS A 205 -21.16 0.65 4.38
C LYS A 205 -22.28 0.75 3.33
N ALA A 206 -23.29 1.59 3.57
CA ALA A 206 -24.43 1.78 2.66
C ALA A 206 -24.20 2.83 1.56
N ARG A 207 -23.07 3.57 1.60
CA ARG A 207 -22.78 4.60 0.59
C ARG A 207 -22.12 4.00 -0.67
N GLU A 208 -22.41 4.61 -1.82
CA GLU A 208 -21.69 4.34 -3.05
C GLU A 208 -20.18 4.51 -2.85
N LYS A 209 -19.38 3.71 -3.56
CA LYS A 209 -17.92 3.71 -3.48
C LYS A 209 -17.35 3.41 -2.08
N ASN A 210 -18.10 2.72 -1.23
CA ASN A 210 -17.64 2.36 0.11
C ASN A 210 -16.36 1.51 0.09
N TYR A 211 -16.20 0.63 -0.91
CA TYR A 211 -15.00 -0.16 -1.11
C TYR A 211 -13.83 0.71 -1.58
N LEU A 212 -14.02 1.50 -2.63
CA LEU A 212 -12.98 2.37 -3.21
C LEU A 212 -12.49 3.44 -2.22
N LYS A 213 -13.34 3.86 -1.29
CA LYS A 213 -13.05 4.86 -0.26
C LYS A 213 -12.86 4.30 1.15
N ASN A 214 -12.68 2.99 1.29
CA ASN A 214 -12.57 2.33 2.60
C ASN A 214 -11.35 2.83 3.41
N LYS A 215 -10.20 2.99 2.74
CA LYS A 215 -8.95 3.52 3.30
C LYS A 215 -8.58 4.86 2.64
N VAL A 216 -7.60 5.55 3.22
CA VAL A 216 -7.04 6.78 2.62
C VAL A 216 -6.15 6.40 1.45
N GLY A 217 -6.36 7.02 0.30
CA GLY A 217 -5.55 6.79 -0.91
C GLY A 217 -4.50 7.88 -1.14
N TYR A 218 -4.73 9.08 -0.62
CA TYR A 218 -3.79 10.20 -0.71
C TYR A 218 -4.10 11.25 0.37
N TYR A 219 -3.07 12.03 0.72
CA TYR A 219 -3.20 13.10 1.69
C TYR A 219 -3.61 14.42 1.04
N TYR A 220 -4.11 15.35 1.85
CA TYR A 220 -4.43 16.70 1.41
C TYR A 220 -3.27 17.39 0.68
N SER A 221 -2.04 17.17 1.14
CA SER A 221 -0.83 17.71 0.50
C SER A 221 -0.66 17.29 -0.97
N GLU A 222 -1.24 16.18 -1.40
CA GLU A 222 -1.21 15.67 -2.77
C GLU A 222 -2.52 15.88 -3.54
N GLN A 223 -3.55 16.52 -2.95
CA GLN A 223 -4.88 16.73 -3.55
C GLN A 223 -4.80 17.34 -4.95
N SER A 224 -4.10 18.47 -5.09
CA SER A 224 -4.00 19.15 -6.38
C SER A 224 -3.35 18.31 -7.48
N PHE A 225 -2.42 17.43 -7.10
CA PHE A 225 -1.82 16.51 -8.03
C PHE A 225 -2.79 15.39 -8.45
N ILE A 226 -3.58 14.88 -7.51
CA ILE A 226 -4.61 13.87 -7.82
C ILE A 226 -5.70 14.46 -8.71
N ASP A 227 -6.09 15.72 -8.49
CA ASP A 227 -7.05 16.43 -9.35
C ASP A 227 -6.50 16.54 -10.79
N GLU A 228 -5.25 16.96 -10.94
CA GLU A 228 -4.57 17.01 -12.24
C GLU A 228 -4.46 15.63 -12.90
N LEU A 229 -4.11 14.58 -12.14
CA LEU A 229 -4.03 13.20 -12.62
C LEU A 229 -5.40 12.72 -13.14
N CYS A 230 -6.47 12.98 -12.40
CA CYS A 230 -7.84 12.64 -12.81
C CYS A 230 -8.22 13.32 -14.14
N ASP A 231 -7.91 14.62 -14.28
CA ASP A 231 -8.17 15.37 -15.51
C ASP A 231 -7.37 14.82 -16.70
N LYS A 232 -6.08 14.53 -16.52
CA LYS A 232 -5.20 14.02 -17.59
C LYS A 232 -5.59 12.63 -18.09
N LEU A 233 -6.22 11.82 -17.24
CA LEU A 233 -6.64 10.46 -17.53
C LEU A 233 -8.16 10.33 -17.76
N ASN A 234 -8.90 11.44 -17.72
CA ASN A 234 -10.36 11.44 -17.79
C ASN A 234 -10.99 10.45 -16.80
N ILE A 235 -10.56 10.53 -15.53
CA ILE A 235 -11.09 9.74 -14.42
C ILE A 235 -11.96 10.65 -13.56
N THR A 236 -13.20 10.25 -13.32
CA THR A 236 -14.07 10.95 -12.37
C THR A 236 -13.49 10.84 -10.95
N GLN A 237 -13.46 11.94 -10.22
CA GLN A 237 -12.98 11.95 -8.83
C GLN A 237 -13.66 10.86 -7.98
N GLY A 238 -12.84 10.16 -7.19
CA GLY A 238 -13.29 9.04 -6.40
C GLY A 238 -13.46 7.73 -7.17
N ASN A 239 -13.07 7.70 -8.46
CA ASN A 239 -12.98 6.50 -9.27
C ASN A 239 -11.52 6.02 -9.35
N ARG A 240 -11.33 4.74 -9.68
CA ARG A 240 -10.05 4.05 -9.72
C ARG A 240 -9.54 3.89 -11.16
N HIS A 241 -8.24 3.88 -11.37
CA HIS A 241 -7.65 3.51 -12.66
C HIS A 241 -7.81 2.00 -12.94
N PRO A 242 -8.07 1.57 -14.20
CA PRO A 242 -8.24 0.15 -14.54
C PRO A 242 -7.10 -0.76 -14.07
N ILE A 243 -5.86 -0.31 -14.17
CA ILE A 243 -4.66 -1.08 -13.77
C ILE A 243 -4.64 -1.36 -12.27
N ALA A 244 -5.18 -0.47 -11.42
CA ALA A 244 -5.18 -0.66 -9.98
C ALA A 244 -6.00 -1.88 -9.53
N TYR A 245 -7.03 -2.29 -10.30
CA TYR A 245 -7.76 -3.54 -10.06
C TYR A 245 -6.90 -4.78 -10.34
N ILE A 246 -6.07 -4.72 -11.38
CA ILE A 246 -5.17 -5.82 -11.74
C ILE A 246 -4.06 -5.96 -10.68
N MET A 247 -3.48 -4.85 -10.26
CA MET A 247 -2.46 -4.81 -9.20
C MET A 247 -3.00 -5.38 -7.88
N GLU A 248 -4.21 -4.97 -7.48
CA GLU A 248 -4.87 -5.48 -6.28
C GLU A 248 -5.11 -7.00 -6.34
N ALA A 249 -5.64 -7.51 -7.47
CA ALA A 249 -5.86 -8.95 -7.65
C ALA A 249 -4.53 -9.75 -7.63
N ALA A 250 -3.47 -9.18 -8.17
CA ALA A 250 -2.15 -9.81 -8.16
C ALA A 250 -1.58 -9.94 -6.73
N ASP A 251 -1.79 -8.91 -5.90
CA ASP A 251 -1.43 -8.91 -4.49
C ASP A 251 -2.26 -9.92 -3.70
N ASP A 252 -3.59 -9.93 -3.88
CA ASP A 252 -4.50 -10.88 -3.22
C ASP A 252 -4.18 -12.35 -3.55
N ILE A 253 -3.65 -12.66 -4.76
CA ILE A 253 -3.20 -14.00 -5.12
C ILE A 253 -1.90 -14.38 -4.39
N ALA A 254 -0.96 -13.44 -4.24
CA ALA A 254 0.35 -13.69 -3.66
C ALA A 254 0.30 -13.76 -2.12
N TYR A 255 -0.38 -12.79 -1.50
CA TYR A 255 -0.27 -12.44 -0.10
C TYR A 255 -0.44 -13.60 0.87
N CYS A 256 -1.60 -14.24 0.90
CA CYS A 256 -1.93 -15.17 1.98
C CYS A 256 -1.16 -16.51 1.89
N LEU A 257 -0.85 -16.98 0.68
CA LEU A 257 -0.08 -18.19 0.51
C LEU A 257 1.39 -18.00 0.93
N ALA A 258 1.93 -16.82 0.61
CA ALA A 258 3.29 -16.45 0.98
C ALA A 258 3.47 -16.39 2.51
N ASP A 259 2.53 -15.81 3.23
CA ASP A 259 2.57 -15.66 4.68
C ASP A 259 2.51 -17.02 5.40
N ILE A 260 1.70 -17.96 4.89
CA ILE A 260 1.62 -19.32 5.43
C ILE A 260 2.93 -20.10 5.15
N GLU A 261 3.50 -19.94 3.96
CA GLU A 261 4.78 -20.56 3.60
C GLU A 261 5.90 -20.06 4.51
N ASP A 262 5.99 -18.73 4.74
CA ASP A 262 6.98 -18.13 5.63
C ASP A 262 6.83 -18.65 7.08
N ALA A 263 5.61 -18.87 7.55
CA ALA A 263 5.35 -19.45 8.86
C ALA A 263 5.81 -20.91 8.96
N VAL A 264 5.69 -21.70 7.88
CA VAL A 264 6.22 -23.09 7.83
C VAL A 264 7.74 -23.06 7.74
N GLU A 265 8.34 -22.18 6.95
CA GLU A 265 9.79 -22.02 6.85
C GLU A 265 10.43 -21.66 8.22
N LYS A 266 9.72 -20.86 9.03
CA LYS A 266 10.12 -20.56 10.40
C LYS A 266 9.85 -21.71 11.41
N GLY A 267 9.16 -22.78 11.01
CA GLY A 267 8.80 -23.89 11.89
C GLY A 267 7.64 -23.60 12.83
N LEU A 268 6.86 -22.53 12.60
CA LEU A 268 5.66 -22.21 13.41
C LEU A 268 4.49 -23.15 13.10
N LEU A 269 4.41 -23.62 11.85
CA LEU A 269 3.40 -24.56 11.37
C LEU A 269 4.08 -25.73 10.63
N SER A 270 3.48 -26.93 10.68
CA SER A 270 3.86 -28.01 9.77
C SER A 270 2.99 -28.02 8.53
N VAL A 271 3.47 -28.62 7.43
CA VAL A 271 2.71 -28.77 6.19
C VAL A 271 1.39 -29.52 6.45
N GLU A 272 1.43 -30.58 7.26
CA GLU A 272 0.24 -31.36 7.62
C GLU A 272 -0.79 -30.53 8.38
N THR A 273 -0.34 -29.68 9.29
CA THR A 273 -1.21 -28.73 10.01
C THR A 273 -1.85 -27.77 9.02
N VAL A 274 -1.06 -27.18 8.11
CA VAL A 274 -1.56 -26.24 7.08
C VAL A 274 -2.62 -26.92 6.19
N ILE A 275 -2.39 -28.14 5.72
CA ILE A 275 -3.37 -28.88 4.88
C ILE A 275 -4.72 -29.04 5.62
N ASN A 276 -4.68 -29.44 6.88
CA ASN A 276 -5.89 -29.63 7.68
C ASN A 276 -6.63 -28.29 7.91
N LEU A 277 -5.91 -27.25 8.27
CA LEU A 277 -6.49 -25.90 8.49
C LEU A 277 -7.12 -25.32 7.21
N LEU A 278 -6.42 -25.46 6.08
CA LEU A 278 -6.93 -25.00 4.78
C LEU A 278 -8.19 -25.76 4.38
N LYS A 279 -8.21 -27.09 4.56
CA LYS A 279 -9.40 -27.91 4.29
C LYS A 279 -10.60 -27.47 5.13
N ASP A 280 -10.40 -27.33 6.44
CA ASP A 280 -11.47 -27.00 7.37
C ASP A 280 -12.02 -25.58 7.09
N GLU A 281 -11.13 -24.62 6.84
CA GLU A 281 -11.55 -23.25 6.56
C GLU A 281 -12.21 -23.14 5.18
N TYR A 282 -11.70 -23.84 4.17
CA TYR A 282 -12.28 -23.83 2.82
C TYR A 282 -13.71 -24.39 2.83
N ILE A 283 -13.97 -25.49 3.53
CA ILE A 283 -15.33 -26.05 3.68
C ILE A 283 -16.27 -25.00 4.34
N LYS A 284 -15.81 -24.30 5.38
CA LYS A 284 -16.60 -23.22 6.00
C LYS A 284 -16.92 -22.09 5.02
N GLN A 285 -15.95 -21.71 4.18
CA GLN A 285 -16.17 -20.67 3.16
C GLN A 285 -17.17 -21.11 2.09
N LEU A 286 -17.07 -22.35 1.59
CA LEU A 286 -18.04 -22.89 0.64
C LEU A 286 -19.46 -22.86 1.21
N HIS A 287 -19.64 -23.29 2.46
CA HIS A 287 -20.94 -23.21 3.15
C HIS A 287 -21.43 -21.75 3.28
N SER A 288 -20.57 -20.82 3.64
CA SER A 288 -20.94 -19.41 3.81
C SER A 288 -21.37 -18.76 2.50
N PHE A 289 -20.78 -19.17 1.37
CA PHE A 289 -21.13 -18.71 0.03
C PHE A 289 -22.24 -19.52 -0.64
N GLN A 290 -22.79 -20.53 0.04
CA GLN A 290 -23.83 -21.44 -0.48
C GLN A 290 -23.38 -22.20 -1.74
N ILE A 291 -22.10 -22.53 -1.82
CA ILE A 291 -21.50 -23.31 -2.92
C ILE A 291 -21.61 -24.80 -2.56
N GLU A 292 -22.02 -25.60 -3.52
CA GLU A 292 -22.12 -27.06 -3.33
C GLU A 292 -20.75 -27.69 -3.05
N LEU A 293 -20.72 -28.70 -2.15
CA LEU A 293 -19.49 -29.39 -1.72
C LEU A 293 -18.76 -30.20 -2.82
N HIS A 294 -19.30 -30.21 -4.04
CA HIS A 294 -18.63 -30.82 -5.20
C HIS A 294 -17.37 -30.06 -5.64
N GLU A 295 -17.22 -28.80 -5.21
CA GLU A 295 -16.06 -27.97 -5.50
C GLU A 295 -14.95 -28.17 -4.44
N ASP A 296 -14.48 -29.41 -4.29
CA ASP A 296 -13.39 -29.75 -3.37
C ASP A 296 -11.99 -29.39 -3.92
N PHE A 297 -11.92 -28.35 -4.75
CA PHE A 297 -10.74 -27.96 -5.51
C PHE A 297 -9.50 -27.76 -4.63
N LEU A 298 -9.59 -26.95 -3.55
CA LEU A 298 -8.43 -26.67 -2.68
C LEU A 298 -7.91 -27.93 -1.99
N VAL A 299 -8.82 -28.84 -1.60
CA VAL A 299 -8.45 -30.11 -0.97
C VAL A 299 -7.67 -30.98 -1.95
N LYS A 300 -8.14 -31.08 -3.20
CA LYS A 300 -7.43 -31.81 -4.26
C LYS A 300 -6.08 -31.17 -4.61
N ALA A 301 -6.02 -29.85 -4.66
CA ALA A 301 -4.77 -29.10 -4.89
C ALA A 301 -3.74 -29.41 -3.80
N CYS A 302 -4.13 -29.40 -2.52
CA CYS A 302 -3.26 -29.77 -1.42
C CYS A 302 -2.79 -31.24 -1.52
N GLN A 303 -3.67 -32.18 -1.85
CA GLN A 303 -3.32 -33.58 -2.03
C GLN A 303 -2.36 -33.80 -3.20
N SER A 304 -2.59 -33.11 -4.33
CA SER A 304 -1.70 -33.14 -5.49
C SER A 304 -0.31 -32.62 -5.14
N ALA A 305 -0.24 -31.45 -4.49
CA ALA A 305 0.99 -30.82 -4.05
C ALA A 305 1.75 -31.74 -3.07
N GLN A 306 1.05 -32.29 -2.09
CA GLN A 306 1.62 -33.20 -1.11
C GLN A 306 2.23 -34.43 -1.77
N LYS A 307 1.50 -35.09 -2.68
CA LYS A 307 1.98 -36.29 -3.40
C LYS A 307 3.25 -35.99 -4.19
N ARG A 308 3.33 -34.81 -4.82
CA ARG A 308 4.50 -34.39 -5.61
C ARG A 308 5.69 -34.07 -4.68
N ALA A 309 5.46 -33.37 -3.58
CA ALA A 309 6.50 -33.03 -2.61
C ALA A 309 7.15 -34.25 -1.95
N TRP A 310 6.42 -35.34 -1.76
CA TRP A 310 6.96 -36.58 -1.24
C TRP A 310 8.07 -37.22 -2.12
N THR A 311 8.22 -36.77 -3.37
CA THR A 311 9.34 -37.22 -4.22
C THR A 311 10.68 -36.62 -3.81
N ASN A 312 10.70 -35.57 -2.99
CA ASN A 312 11.90 -34.94 -2.46
C ASN A 312 11.74 -34.66 -0.95
N PRO A 313 11.91 -35.69 -0.10
CA PRO A 313 11.65 -35.56 1.35
C PRO A 313 12.51 -34.51 2.06
N ASP A 314 13.75 -34.29 1.60
CA ASP A 314 14.69 -33.36 2.23
C ASP A 314 14.24 -31.87 2.05
N ASN A 315 13.42 -31.61 1.03
CA ASN A 315 12.86 -30.28 0.73
C ASN A 315 11.32 -30.27 0.72
N TYR A 316 10.71 -31.18 1.46
CA TYR A 316 9.28 -31.46 1.42
C TYR A 316 8.40 -30.20 1.57
N ALA A 317 8.70 -29.34 2.53
CA ALA A 317 7.91 -28.13 2.78
C ALA A 317 7.98 -27.15 1.59
N THR A 318 9.18 -26.86 1.11
CA THR A 318 9.40 -25.96 -0.04
C THR A 318 8.72 -26.49 -1.30
N GLU A 319 8.89 -27.80 -1.60
CA GLU A 319 8.26 -28.46 -2.75
C GLU A 319 6.74 -28.43 -2.65
N PHE A 320 6.17 -28.63 -1.45
CA PHE A 320 4.73 -28.56 -1.23
C PHE A 320 4.17 -27.17 -1.63
N PHE A 321 4.79 -26.10 -1.17
CA PHE A 321 4.32 -24.74 -1.50
C PHE A 321 4.54 -24.38 -2.97
N ILE A 322 5.62 -24.84 -3.59
CA ILE A 322 5.84 -24.68 -5.04
C ILE A 322 4.68 -25.32 -5.82
N TYR A 323 4.35 -26.58 -5.54
CA TYR A 323 3.29 -27.29 -6.25
C TYR A 323 1.91 -26.73 -5.92
N LEU A 324 1.63 -26.38 -4.67
CA LEU A 324 0.36 -25.76 -4.29
C LEU A 324 0.16 -24.43 -5.02
N ARG A 325 1.21 -23.60 -5.12
CA ARG A 325 1.18 -22.35 -5.88
C ARG A 325 0.86 -22.58 -7.35
N VAL A 326 1.46 -23.58 -7.98
CA VAL A 326 1.18 -23.95 -9.38
C VAL A 326 -0.29 -24.33 -9.58
N GLU A 327 -0.87 -25.11 -8.66
CA GLU A 327 -2.28 -25.51 -8.73
C GLU A 327 -3.24 -24.33 -8.56
N LEU A 328 -2.89 -23.32 -7.74
CA LEU A 328 -3.78 -22.20 -7.39
C LEU A 328 -3.70 -21.01 -8.35
N ILE A 329 -2.51 -20.68 -8.89
CA ILE A 329 -2.32 -19.47 -9.71
C ILE A 329 -3.23 -19.47 -10.95
N HIS A 330 -3.27 -20.57 -11.69
CA HIS A 330 -4.02 -20.62 -12.94
C HIS A 330 -5.52 -20.35 -12.77
N PRO A 331 -6.26 -21.02 -11.86
CA PRO A 331 -7.69 -20.74 -11.68
C PRO A 331 -7.95 -19.35 -11.10
N LEU A 332 -7.08 -18.82 -10.23
CA LEU A 332 -7.24 -17.48 -9.65
C LEU A 332 -6.99 -16.40 -10.70
N VAL A 333 -5.94 -16.52 -11.51
CA VAL A 333 -5.66 -15.60 -12.63
C VAL A 333 -6.78 -15.64 -13.67
N LYS A 334 -7.27 -16.83 -14.01
CA LYS A 334 -8.42 -16.98 -14.93
C LYS A 334 -9.66 -16.27 -14.38
N HIS A 335 -9.94 -16.44 -13.09
CA HIS A 335 -11.08 -15.81 -12.43
C HIS A 335 -10.97 -14.28 -12.44
N ALA A 336 -9.82 -13.73 -12.02
CA ALA A 336 -9.56 -12.30 -12.07
C ALA A 336 -9.71 -11.73 -13.50
N THR A 337 -9.18 -12.45 -14.51
CA THR A 337 -9.31 -12.09 -15.93
C THR A 337 -10.78 -12.07 -16.38
N THR A 338 -11.54 -13.12 -16.08
CA THR A 338 -12.96 -13.20 -16.45
C THR A 338 -13.75 -12.07 -15.82
N ARG A 339 -13.57 -11.83 -14.51
CA ARG A 339 -14.27 -10.73 -13.83
C ARG A 339 -13.87 -9.34 -14.33
N PHE A 340 -12.60 -9.16 -14.73
CA PHE A 340 -12.17 -7.91 -15.38
C PHE A 340 -12.92 -7.70 -16.70
N ILE A 341 -13.00 -8.72 -17.55
CA ILE A 341 -13.68 -8.65 -18.84
C ILE A 341 -15.20 -8.45 -18.67
N ASP A 342 -15.84 -9.21 -17.78
CA ASP A 342 -17.28 -9.12 -17.53
C ASP A 342 -17.70 -7.75 -16.98
N ASN A 343 -16.80 -7.05 -16.31
CA ASN A 343 -17.04 -5.73 -15.74
C ASN A 343 -16.23 -4.61 -16.42
N ILE A 344 -15.76 -4.83 -17.65
CA ILE A 344 -14.81 -3.96 -18.34
C ILE A 344 -15.28 -2.50 -18.45
N GLU A 345 -16.58 -2.26 -18.62
CA GLU A 345 -17.14 -0.91 -18.72
C GLU A 345 -17.04 -0.17 -17.37
N ALA A 346 -17.47 -0.82 -16.28
CA ALA A 346 -17.36 -0.24 -14.93
C ALA A 346 -15.90 -0.05 -14.50
N ILE A 347 -15.01 -0.97 -14.87
CA ILE A 347 -13.57 -0.89 -14.61
C ILE A 347 -12.93 0.22 -15.45
N TYR A 348 -13.30 0.37 -16.73
CA TYR A 348 -12.81 1.45 -17.58
C TYR A 348 -13.17 2.83 -17.00
N HIS A 349 -14.40 2.99 -16.50
CA HIS A 349 -14.85 4.19 -15.82
C HIS A 349 -14.36 4.30 -14.37
N GLY A 350 -13.74 3.24 -13.84
CA GLY A 350 -13.20 3.18 -12.48
C GLY A 350 -14.26 3.14 -11.37
N SER A 351 -15.49 2.81 -11.71
CA SER A 351 -16.64 2.77 -10.80
C SER A 351 -16.93 1.37 -10.23
N PHE A 352 -16.23 0.32 -10.67
CA PHE A 352 -16.36 -1.02 -10.11
C PHE A 352 -15.99 -1.03 -8.63
N ASN A 353 -16.99 -1.21 -7.75
CA ASN A 353 -16.84 -1.00 -6.31
C ASN A 353 -16.58 -2.32 -5.55
N ALA A 354 -15.67 -3.14 -6.07
CA ALA A 354 -15.27 -4.42 -5.47
C ALA A 354 -13.84 -4.80 -5.92
N ALA A 355 -13.24 -5.80 -5.25
CA ALA A 355 -12.04 -6.47 -5.74
C ALA A 355 -12.38 -7.49 -6.83
N LEU A 356 -11.42 -7.81 -7.70
CA LEU A 356 -11.63 -8.80 -8.76
C LEU A 356 -11.76 -10.24 -8.24
N LEU A 357 -11.25 -10.53 -7.05
CA LEU A 357 -11.31 -11.86 -6.45
C LEU A 357 -12.39 -12.02 -5.38
N GLU A 358 -13.13 -10.95 -5.04
CA GLU A 358 -14.17 -10.98 -4.00
C GLU A 358 -15.57 -11.10 -4.63
N ASP A 359 -16.14 -12.30 -4.57
CA ASP A 359 -17.51 -12.65 -5.01
C ASP A 359 -17.99 -13.90 -4.26
N ASN A 360 -19.04 -14.57 -4.76
CA ASN A 360 -19.53 -15.82 -4.19
C ASN A 360 -19.04 -17.04 -4.99
N SER A 361 -17.79 -17.02 -5.48
CA SER A 361 -17.16 -18.12 -6.20
C SER A 361 -16.31 -19.02 -5.32
N TYR A 362 -16.00 -20.25 -5.81
CA TYR A 362 -15.06 -21.10 -5.10
C TYR A 362 -13.63 -20.52 -5.10
N GLN A 363 -13.28 -19.70 -6.08
CA GLN A 363 -12.00 -18.98 -6.12
C GLN A 363 -11.89 -17.98 -4.95
N HIS A 364 -12.95 -17.24 -4.67
CA HIS A 364 -13.00 -16.39 -3.48
C HIS A 364 -12.96 -17.23 -2.19
N ALA A 365 -13.62 -18.40 -2.18
CA ALA A 365 -13.54 -19.31 -1.04
C ALA A 365 -12.09 -19.78 -0.79
N ILE A 366 -11.28 -20.01 -1.86
CA ILE A 366 -9.84 -20.33 -1.73
C ILE A 366 -9.08 -19.16 -1.11
N THR A 367 -9.16 -17.98 -1.70
CA THR A 367 -8.40 -16.80 -1.20
C THR A 367 -8.81 -16.44 0.23
N ASN A 368 -10.09 -16.55 0.56
CA ASN A 368 -10.58 -16.30 1.90
C ASN A 368 -10.15 -17.38 2.89
N ALA A 369 -10.11 -18.66 2.50
CA ALA A 369 -9.58 -19.73 3.34
C ALA A 369 -8.09 -19.50 3.67
N LEU A 370 -7.26 -19.18 2.68
CA LEU A 370 -5.85 -18.80 2.88
C LEU A 370 -5.73 -17.61 3.84
N LYS A 371 -6.50 -16.55 3.62
CA LYS A 371 -6.54 -15.36 4.46
C LYS A 371 -6.95 -15.67 5.91
N GLN A 372 -7.98 -16.52 6.11
CA GLN A 372 -8.41 -16.88 7.46
C GLN A 372 -7.38 -17.76 8.20
N VAL A 373 -6.71 -18.65 7.49
CA VAL A 373 -5.63 -19.46 8.07
C VAL A 373 -4.45 -18.56 8.48
N ALA A 374 -4.03 -17.66 7.62
CA ALA A 374 -2.97 -16.68 7.95
C ALA A 374 -3.37 -15.82 9.17
N LEU A 375 -4.59 -15.26 9.18
CA LEU A 375 -5.08 -14.43 10.29
C LEU A 375 -5.11 -15.16 11.62
N LYS A 376 -5.61 -16.42 11.65
CA LYS A 376 -5.85 -17.15 12.90
C LYS A 376 -4.63 -17.88 13.44
N HIS A 377 -3.70 -18.28 12.57
CA HIS A 377 -2.62 -19.20 12.91
C HIS A 377 -1.21 -18.67 12.62
N VAL A 378 -1.07 -17.62 11.82
CA VAL A 378 0.22 -16.95 11.57
C VAL A 378 0.26 -15.63 12.34
N PHE A 379 -0.65 -14.70 12.05
CA PHE A 379 -0.60 -13.36 12.66
C PHE A 379 -0.93 -13.35 14.16
N CYS A 380 -1.74 -14.29 14.65
CA CYS A 380 -1.99 -14.48 16.08
C CYS A 380 -0.99 -15.45 16.77
N HIS A 381 0.14 -15.74 16.13
CA HIS A 381 1.18 -16.53 16.78
C HIS A 381 1.97 -15.66 17.76
N GLY A 382 2.26 -16.17 18.96
CA GLY A 382 2.89 -15.38 20.04
C GLY A 382 4.19 -14.72 19.62
N GLU A 383 5.04 -15.38 18.81
CA GLU A 383 6.27 -14.76 18.28
C GLU A 383 5.99 -13.55 17.40
N VAL A 384 4.94 -13.60 16.56
CA VAL A 384 4.55 -12.48 15.70
C VAL A 384 4.00 -11.34 16.54
N GLU A 385 3.08 -11.64 17.48
CA GLU A 385 2.48 -10.63 18.36
C GLU A 385 3.54 -9.91 19.21
N GLU A 386 4.56 -10.61 19.71
CA GLU A 386 5.66 -9.99 20.45
C GLU A 386 6.46 -9.01 19.58
N LEU A 387 6.78 -9.38 18.34
CA LEU A 387 7.50 -8.53 17.39
C LEU A 387 6.66 -7.31 16.97
N GLU A 388 5.37 -7.49 16.80
CA GLU A 388 4.41 -6.42 16.51
C GLU A 388 4.32 -5.41 17.66
N LEU A 389 4.22 -5.89 18.90
CA LEU A 389 4.25 -5.05 20.11
C LEU A 389 5.58 -4.28 20.23
N GLN A 390 6.70 -4.92 19.92
CA GLN A 390 8.01 -4.25 19.87
C GLN A 390 8.01 -3.13 18.81
N GLY A 391 7.53 -3.42 17.59
CA GLY A 391 7.44 -2.45 16.50
C GLY A 391 6.55 -1.25 16.85
N TYR A 392 5.40 -1.51 17.48
CA TYR A 392 4.53 -0.45 18.00
C TYR A 392 5.24 0.44 19.03
N LYS A 393 5.94 -0.17 19.99
CA LYS A 393 6.68 0.54 21.03
C LYS A 393 7.85 1.34 20.47
N ILE A 394 8.58 0.79 19.51
CA ILE A 394 9.69 1.46 18.83
C ILE A 394 9.18 2.70 18.10
N THR A 395 8.15 2.56 17.28
CA THR A 395 7.58 3.64 16.49
C THR A 395 7.03 4.76 17.37
N SER A 396 6.22 4.42 18.38
CA SER A 396 5.67 5.38 19.33
C SER A 396 6.75 6.07 20.15
N GLY A 397 7.80 5.35 20.55
CA GLY A 397 8.92 5.89 21.31
C GLY A 397 9.75 6.90 20.52
N ILE A 398 10.01 6.62 19.23
CA ILE A 398 10.67 7.58 18.34
C ILE A 398 9.81 8.84 18.19
N LEU A 399 8.48 8.68 17.98
CA LEU A 399 7.55 9.81 17.91
C LEU A 399 7.59 10.69 19.15
N ASN A 400 7.65 10.10 20.35
CA ASN A 400 7.75 10.83 21.61
C ASN A 400 9.01 11.73 21.67
N GLU A 401 10.16 11.24 21.20
CA GLU A 401 11.37 12.05 21.15
C GLU A 401 11.28 13.19 20.14
N TYR A 402 10.62 12.95 19.01
CA TYR A 402 10.44 13.97 17.97
C TYR A 402 9.29 14.93 18.25
N GLN A 403 8.43 14.68 19.25
CA GLN A 403 7.41 15.61 19.72
C GLN A 403 7.98 17.00 20.03
N ARG A 404 9.19 17.05 20.58
CA ARG A 404 9.90 18.33 20.86
C ARG A 404 9.95 19.26 19.65
N LEU A 405 10.07 18.71 18.43
CA LEU A 405 10.06 19.50 17.20
C LEU A 405 8.65 20.01 16.84
N LEU A 406 7.60 19.27 17.23
CA LEU A 406 6.21 19.66 16.99
C LEU A 406 5.72 20.71 17.99
N ASP A 407 6.20 20.65 19.24
CA ASP A 407 5.78 21.57 20.31
C ASP A 407 6.37 22.98 20.18
N LEU A 408 7.36 23.17 19.29
CA LEU A 408 7.96 24.47 19.05
C LEU A 408 7.02 25.40 18.28
N PRO A 409 6.98 26.69 18.63
CA PRO A 409 6.40 27.71 17.76
C PRO A 409 7.08 27.75 16.38
N GLU A 410 6.35 28.14 15.34
CA GLU A 410 6.86 28.22 13.96
C GLU A 410 8.17 28.98 13.83
N GLU A 411 8.28 30.16 14.48
CA GLU A 411 9.49 30.98 14.45
C GLU A 411 10.69 30.28 15.05
N GLN A 412 10.51 29.56 16.16
CA GLN A 412 11.58 28.79 16.79
C GLN A 412 11.97 27.60 15.91
N PHE A 413 11.02 26.94 15.26
CA PHE A 413 11.33 25.86 14.33
C PHE A 413 12.15 26.36 13.11
N LYS A 414 11.88 27.57 12.61
CA LYS A 414 12.71 28.21 11.58
C LYS A 414 14.16 28.43 12.03
N TYR A 415 14.40 28.78 13.32
CA TYR A 415 15.76 28.88 13.86
C TYR A 415 16.48 27.51 13.88
N ILE A 416 15.74 26.43 14.15
CA ILE A 416 16.32 25.09 14.15
C ILE A 416 16.72 24.67 12.73
N LEU A 417 15.91 25.00 11.72
CA LEU A 417 16.26 24.75 10.31
C LEU A 417 17.55 25.43 9.88
N SER A 418 17.91 26.58 10.50
CA SER A 418 19.18 27.27 10.30
C SER A 418 20.32 26.78 11.23
N PHE A 419 20.10 25.67 11.95
CA PHE A 419 21.04 25.05 12.89
C PHE A 419 21.51 25.98 14.03
N SER A 420 20.60 26.77 14.57
CA SER A 420 20.85 27.66 15.69
C SER A 420 21.35 26.92 16.94
N ARG A 421 22.35 27.52 17.63
CA ARG A 421 22.92 26.94 18.87
C ARG A 421 22.01 27.02 20.09
N HIS A 422 20.91 27.78 20.01
CA HIS A 422 19.95 27.94 21.13
C HIS A 422 19.08 26.70 21.40
N TYR A 423 19.02 25.76 20.46
CA TYR A 423 18.19 24.54 20.56
C TYR A 423 19.05 23.30 20.28
N PRO A 424 20.00 22.95 21.20
CA PRO A 424 21.01 21.96 20.89
C PRO A 424 20.48 20.53 20.72
N ILE A 425 19.37 20.16 21.39
CA ILE A 425 18.76 18.84 21.28
C ILE A 425 17.94 18.76 19.99
N GLU A 426 17.08 19.74 19.78
CA GLU A 426 16.16 19.81 18.64
C GLU A 426 16.94 19.88 17.30
N VAL A 427 18.03 20.62 17.26
CA VAL A 427 18.95 20.66 16.11
C VAL A 427 19.56 19.29 15.85
N ARG A 428 19.94 18.54 16.89
CA ARG A 428 20.50 17.19 16.73
C ARG A 428 19.45 16.20 16.22
N LEU A 429 18.21 16.27 16.71
CA LEU A 429 17.10 15.48 16.20
C LEU A 429 16.82 15.80 14.73
N LEU A 430 16.76 17.10 14.38
CA LEU A 430 16.54 17.54 13.00
C LEU A 430 17.64 17.04 12.05
N LYS A 431 18.90 17.05 12.47
CA LYS A 431 20.04 16.55 11.67
C LYS A 431 19.97 15.05 11.37
N ARG A 432 19.20 14.28 12.10
CA ARG A 432 18.96 12.86 11.81
C ARG A 432 17.94 12.68 10.69
N ILE A 433 17.13 13.70 10.41
CA ILE A 433 16.15 13.68 9.32
C ILE A 433 16.89 13.89 7.99
N PRO A 434 16.75 12.98 7.01
CA PRO A 434 17.37 13.14 5.70
C PRO A 434 16.94 14.44 5.01
N GLY A 435 17.89 15.11 4.36
CA GLY A 435 17.69 16.43 3.74
C GLY A 435 16.55 16.47 2.70
N GLN A 436 16.25 15.34 2.05
CA GLN A 436 15.13 15.25 1.12
C GLN A 436 13.77 15.53 1.80
N PHE A 437 13.56 15.06 3.04
CA PHE A 437 12.31 15.30 3.78
C PHE A 437 12.20 16.75 4.24
N ILE A 438 13.33 17.32 4.73
CA ILE A 438 13.41 18.73 5.09
C ILE A 438 13.16 19.62 3.85
N GLY A 439 13.73 19.23 2.69
CA GLY A 439 13.51 19.91 1.43
C GLY A 439 12.03 19.87 0.98
N ALA A 440 11.35 18.73 1.14
CA ALA A 440 9.93 18.59 0.84
C ALA A 440 9.08 19.49 1.76
N TYR A 441 9.36 19.50 3.07
CA TYR A 441 8.72 20.41 4.02
C TYR A 441 8.90 21.87 3.60
N SER A 442 10.16 22.31 3.39
CA SER A 442 10.47 23.69 3.03
C SER A 442 9.80 24.13 1.73
N LYS A 443 9.82 23.25 0.72
CA LYS A 443 9.12 23.51 -0.56
C LYS A 443 7.61 23.69 -0.36
N SER A 444 6.97 22.81 0.42
CA SER A 444 5.54 22.87 0.69
C SER A 444 5.14 24.16 1.45
N VAL A 445 5.91 24.53 2.48
CA VAL A 445 5.66 25.75 3.24
C VAL A 445 5.85 27.00 2.37
N ASN A 446 6.88 27.04 1.52
CA ASN A 446 7.11 28.17 0.60
C ASN A 446 6.05 28.29 -0.51
N GLN A 447 5.29 27.26 -0.78
CA GLN A 447 4.20 27.26 -1.76
C GLN A 447 2.83 27.63 -1.15
N LEU A 448 2.75 27.86 0.16
CA LEU A 448 1.52 28.31 0.81
C LEU A 448 1.06 29.65 0.25
N THR A 449 -0.22 29.76 -0.04
CA THR A 449 -0.83 31.05 -0.40
C THR A 449 -0.76 32.02 0.78
N ARG A 450 -0.88 33.33 0.51
CA ARG A 450 -0.90 34.37 1.57
C ARG A 450 -1.97 34.08 2.64
N ALA A 451 -3.14 33.60 2.23
CA ALA A 451 -4.22 33.25 3.15
C ALA A 451 -3.90 32.02 4.02
N GLN A 452 -3.21 31.02 3.46
CA GLN A 452 -2.77 29.85 4.20
C GLN A 452 -1.60 30.17 5.14
N SER A 453 -0.61 30.95 4.68
CA SER A 453 0.54 31.38 5.50
C SER A 453 0.12 32.22 6.71
N ALA A 454 -1.02 32.92 6.63
CA ALA A 454 -1.59 33.66 7.76
C ALA A 454 -2.18 32.75 8.85
N GLN A 455 -2.33 31.45 8.59
CA GLN A 455 -2.89 30.47 9.52
C GLN A 455 -1.81 29.46 9.93
N PRO A 456 -1.34 29.49 11.18
CA PRO A 456 -0.23 28.63 11.64
C PRO A 456 -0.47 27.14 11.48
N ILE A 457 -1.73 26.71 11.30
CA ILE A 457 -2.08 25.28 11.14
C ILE A 457 -1.51 24.68 9.85
N TYR A 458 -1.34 25.47 8.79
CA TYR A 458 -0.81 24.94 7.52
C TYR A 458 0.69 24.64 7.61
N GLU A 459 1.49 25.52 8.22
CA GLU A 459 2.91 25.21 8.49
C GLU A 459 3.02 24.00 9.39
N PHE A 460 2.25 23.97 10.48
CA PHE A 460 2.23 22.90 11.44
C PHE A 460 1.84 21.55 10.81
N TYR A 461 0.87 21.56 9.88
CA TYR A 461 0.50 20.38 9.11
C TYR A 461 1.70 19.79 8.36
N TYR A 462 2.47 20.61 7.65
CA TYR A 462 3.64 20.13 6.91
C TYR A 462 4.78 19.70 7.84
N ARG A 463 4.89 20.30 9.03
CA ARG A 463 5.84 19.86 10.06
C ARG A 463 5.48 18.49 10.61
N CYS A 464 4.21 18.22 10.86
CA CYS A 464 3.74 16.88 11.22
C CYS A 464 4.00 15.88 10.10
N ARG A 465 3.74 16.25 8.84
CA ARG A 465 4.08 15.40 7.68
C ARG A 465 5.57 15.11 7.58
N LEU A 466 6.45 16.08 7.86
CA LEU A 466 7.90 15.85 7.90
C LEU A 466 8.27 14.72 8.88
N ILE A 467 7.67 14.70 10.06
CA ILE A 467 7.94 13.65 11.06
C ILE A 467 7.36 12.30 10.59
N GLN A 468 6.15 12.27 10.04
CA GLN A 468 5.56 11.06 9.47
C GLN A 468 6.39 10.51 8.31
N ASP A 469 6.86 11.37 7.40
CA ASP A 469 7.73 11.00 6.27
C ASP A 469 9.04 10.37 6.75
N PHE A 470 9.65 10.96 7.77
CA PHE A 470 10.90 10.46 8.33
C PHE A 470 10.73 9.07 8.96
N ILE A 471 9.73 8.91 9.81
CA ILE A 471 9.49 7.65 10.55
C ILE A 471 9.04 6.55 9.59
N SER A 472 8.08 6.83 8.72
CA SER A 472 7.62 5.85 7.73
C SER A 472 8.68 5.48 6.70
N GLY A 473 9.64 6.37 6.46
CA GLY A 473 10.78 6.15 5.57
C GLY A 473 11.88 5.25 6.14
N MET A 474 11.83 4.89 7.43
CA MET A 474 12.78 3.97 8.05
C MET A 474 12.58 2.53 7.59
N THR A 475 13.64 1.73 7.65
CA THR A 475 13.55 0.26 7.63
C THR A 475 13.36 -0.25 9.07
N ASP A 476 12.95 -1.52 9.22
CA ASP A 476 12.74 -2.12 10.54
C ASP A 476 13.99 -2.01 11.41
N GLN A 477 15.14 -2.38 10.85
CA GLN A 477 16.43 -2.29 11.56
C GLN A 477 16.81 -0.83 11.91
N LEU A 478 16.61 0.11 10.97
CA LEU A 478 16.94 1.51 11.24
C LEU A 478 16.06 2.10 12.34
N ALA A 479 14.79 1.75 12.37
CA ALA A 479 13.86 2.18 13.42
C ALA A 479 14.28 1.60 14.78
N TYR A 480 14.58 0.31 14.83
CA TYR A 480 15.10 -0.35 16.04
C TYR A 480 16.38 0.31 16.56
N ASP A 481 17.39 0.49 15.71
CA ASP A 481 18.68 1.11 16.11
C ASP A 481 18.50 2.59 16.52
N THR A 482 17.60 3.31 15.86
CA THR A 482 17.27 4.70 16.21
C THR A 482 16.64 4.77 17.60
N TYR A 483 15.69 3.88 17.88
CA TYR A 483 15.02 3.81 19.19
C TYR A 483 16.01 3.49 20.32
N ARG A 484 16.86 2.47 20.13
CA ARG A 484 17.92 2.11 21.09
C ARG A 484 18.85 3.30 21.37
N THR A 485 19.32 3.94 20.31
CA THR A 485 20.22 5.10 20.43
C THR A 485 19.60 6.26 21.20
N LEU A 486 18.30 6.54 20.99
CA LEU A 486 17.60 7.64 21.67
C LEU A 486 17.31 7.32 23.14
N LEU A 487 17.10 6.06 23.48
CA LEU A 487 16.86 5.61 24.86
C LEU A 487 18.14 5.23 25.63
N VAL A 488 19.31 5.33 24.98
CA VAL A 488 20.60 4.96 25.61
C VAL A 488 20.58 3.49 26.08
N ILE A 489 20.04 2.60 25.26
CA ILE A 489 20.01 1.14 25.52
C ILE A 489 21.09 0.50 24.64
N ASP A 490 21.98 -0.28 25.26
CA ASP A 490 23.06 -1.02 24.58
C ASP A 490 22.54 -2.23 23.80
#